data_1abded0ce5c47447132dc03987f18dd6
#
_entry.id   1abded0ce5c47447132dc03987f18dd6
#
_cell.length_a   1.000
_cell.length_b   1.000
_cell.length_c   1.000
_cell.angle_alpha   90.00
_cell.angle_beta   90.00
_cell.angle_gamma   90.00
#
_symmetry.space_group_name_H-M   'P 1'
#
loop_
_entity.id
_entity.type
_entity.pdbx_description
1 polymer ?
#
loop_
_entity_poly.entity_id
_entity_poly.type
_entity_poly.pdbx_seq_one_letter_code
_entity_poly.pdbx_strand_id
1 'polypeptide(L)'
;MNPRRAWPDMRLGGHAQLPLRTALFVTSVSAMALLYLLWWTTYAGIHVEERFVQRPPGAAGQVGGTSIRLLSLTRAAQLAMQKYGGDPEQPSPGTVWVVAVFEAVPQPGAPEFYCTLDLLGPDGRRWKAESEVNRFRPGCISREKTPDRPAEFESIFLVPERFADQIVGVALMDPTVPDRVPVITPPR
;
A
#
# COMPACT_ATOMS: atom_id res chain seq x y z
N MET A 1 -16.05 85.54 14.22
CA MET A 1 -15.12 84.84 15.12
C MET A 1 -15.23 83.38 14.89
N ASN A 2 -14.21 82.81 14.26
CA ASN A 2 -14.25 81.40 13.83
C ASN A 2 -13.00 80.68 14.41
N PRO A 3 -13.12 79.79 15.39
CA PRO A 3 -11.95 79.13 15.97
C PRO A 3 -11.53 77.96 15.02
N ARG A 4 -10.38 78.12 14.39
CA ARG A 4 -9.73 77.06 13.66
C ARG A 4 -9.33 75.98 14.66
N ARG A 5 -9.95 74.79 14.53
CA ARG A 5 -9.51 73.54 15.19
C ARG A 5 -8.19 73.13 14.56
N ALA A 6 -7.14 73.21 15.34
CA ALA A 6 -5.85 72.59 14.96
C ALA A 6 -5.98 71.03 15.07
N TRP A 7 -5.69 70.34 14.00
CA TRP A 7 -5.58 68.91 14.02
C TRP A 7 -4.25 68.51 14.70
N PRO A 8 -4.26 67.53 15.58
CA PRO A 8 -3.01 67.03 16.16
C PRO A 8 -2.19 66.33 15.06
N ASP A 9 -0.93 66.72 14.90
CA ASP A 9 0.06 66.10 14.09
C ASP A 9 0.24 64.64 14.57
N MET A 10 -0.38 63.66 13.86
CA MET A 10 -0.05 62.25 13.99
C MET A 10 1.34 62.04 13.41
N ARG A 11 2.36 62.17 14.23
CA ARG A 11 3.69 61.66 13.92
C ARG A 11 3.58 60.13 13.83
N LEU A 12 3.49 59.64 12.63
CA LEU A 12 3.61 58.20 12.33
C LEU A 12 4.94 57.70 12.91
N GLY A 13 4.80 56.81 13.88
CA GLY A 13 5.83 56.34 14.77
C GLY A 13 7.08 55.86 14.04
N GLY A 14 8.19 56.22 14.66
CA GLY A 14 9.50 55.75 14.26
C GLY A 14 9.51 54.24 14.09
N HIS A 15 10.00 53.78 12.96
CA HIS A 15 10.29 52.35 12.74
C HIS A 15 11.24 51.91 13.83
N ALA A 16 10.71 51.13 14.79
CA ALA A 16 11.53 50.51 15.81
C ALA A 16 12.50 49.55 15.06
N GLN A 17 13.74 50.02 14.92
CA GLN A 17 14.81 49.16 14.34
C GLN A 17 15.04 48.03 15.34
N LEU A 18 14.54 46.85 15.01
CA LEU A 18 14.85 45.65 15.78
C LEU A 18 16.38 45.49 15.82
N PRO A 19 16.97 45.28 17.00
CA PRO A 19 18.41 45.06 17.07
C PRO A 19 18.81 43.88 16.16
N LEU A 20 19.88 44.04 15.42
CA LEU A 20 20.34 43.09 14.41
C LEU A 20 20.33 41.61 14.90
N ARG A 21 20.67 41.42 16.17
CA ARG A 21 20.66 40.09 16.82
C ARG A 21 19.26 39.49 16.90
N THR A 22 18.24 40.31 17.23
CA THR A 22 16.85 39.85 17.28
C THR A 22 16.33 39.54 15.87
N ALA A 23 16.66 40.35 14.89
CA ALA A 23 16.30 40.07 13.49
C ALA A 23 16.91 38.77 12.98
N LEU A 24 18.21 38.54 13.24
CA LEU A 24 18.90 37.30 12.88
C LEU A 24 18.30 36.08 13.59
N PHE A 25 17.94 36.19 14.86
CA PHE A 25 17.31 35.10 15.59
C PHE A 25 15.93 34.77 15.03
N VAL A 26 15.09 35.76 14.78
CA VAL A 26 13.74 35.54 14.20
C VAL A 26 13.84 34.91 12.80
N THR A 27 14.75 35.38 11.94
CA THR A 27 14.93 34.81 10.61
C THR A 27 15.43 33.35 10.66
N SER A 28 16.35 33.03 11.58
CA SER A 28 16.85 31.63 11.73
C SER A 28 15.73 30.70 12.23
N VAL A 29 14.93 31.11 13.22
CA VAL A 29 13.81 30.31 13.74
C VAL A 29 12.76 30.09 12.64
N SER A 30 12.43 31.15 11.88
CA SER A 30 11.47 31.06 10.78
C SER A 30 11.96 30.13 9.66
N ALA A 31 13.25 30.20 9.31
CA ALA A 31 13.84 29.30 8.32
C ALA A 31 13.79 27.84 8.78
N MET A 32 14.13 27.55 10.05
CA MET A 32 14.02 26.19 10.60
C MET A 32 12.58 25.68 10.60
N ALA A 33 11.62 26.51 10.96
CA ALA A 33 10.20 26.13 10.95
C ALA A 33 9.71 25.82 9.52
N LEU A 34 10.12 26.61 8.53
CA LEU A 34 9.80 26.35 7.12
C LEU A 34 10.44 25.05 6.61
N LEU A 35 11.69 24.78 6.94
CA LEU A 35 12.37 23.54 6.58
C LEU A 35 11.69 22.33 7.24
N TYR A 36 11.29 22.45 8.50
CA TYR A 36 10.55 21.40 9.20
C TYR A 36 9.18 21.14 8.55
N LEU A 37 8.42 22.19 8.22
CA LEU A 37 7.14 22.06 7.52
C LEU A 37 7.31 21.43 6.13
N LEU A 38 8.32 21.85 5.38
CA LEU A 38 8.62 21.26 4.07
C LEU A 38 8.97 19.78 4.20
N TRP A 39 9.83 19.45 5.17
CA TRP A 39 10.18 18.06 5.45
C TRP A 39 8.95 17.23 5.87
N TRP A 40 8.11 17.77 6.75
CA TRP A 40 6.88 17.11 7.21
C TRP A 40 5.89 16.87 6.07
N THR A 41 5.66 17.88 5.20
CA THR A 41 4.74 17.71 4.06
C THR A 41 5.24 16.71 3.04
N THR A 42 6.56 16.69 2.75
CA THR A 42 7.15 15.67 1.89
C THR A 42 7.10 14.29 2.53
N TYR A 43 7.41 14.19 3.82
CA TYR A 43 7.33 12.94 4.56
C TYR A 43 5.90 12.39 4.60
N ALA A 44 4.91 13.22 4.94
CA ALA A 44 3.50 12.82 4.95
C ALA A 44 2.98 12.45 3.55
N GLY A 45 3.48 13.10 2.50
CA GLY A 45 3.13 12.78 1.12
C GLY A 45 3.69 11.42 0.64
N ILE A 46 4.82 11.00 1.21
CA ILE A 46 5.45 9.70 0.88
C ILE A 46 4.84 8.55 1.71
N HIS A 47 4.38 8.85 2.94
CA HIS A 47 3.79 7.87 3.85
C HIS A 47 2.26 7.95 3.80
N VAL A 48 1.68 7.57 2.65
CA VAL A 48 0.23 7.41 2.53
C VAL A 48 -0.19 6.22 3.39
N GLU A 49 -1.07 6.45 4.37
CA GLU A 49 -1.67 5.35 5.13
C GLU A 49 -2.56 4.53 4.21
N GLU A 50 -2.15 3.30 3.95
CA GLU A 50 -2.95 2.35 3.20
C GLU A 50 -4.23 2.01 3.98
N ARG A 51 -5.37 2.26 3.37
CA ARG A 51 -6.68 1.90 3.95
C ARG A 51 -7.15 0.58 3.36
N PHE A 52 -7.15 -0.46 4.17
CA PHE A 52 -7.68 -1.75 3.79
C PHE A 52 -9.21 -1.72 3.74
N VAL A 53 -9.78 -1.98 2.57
CA VAL A 53 -11.22 -2.02 2.35
C VAL A 53 -11.65 -3.45 2.10
N GLN A 54 -12.27 -4.07 3.09
CA GLN A 54 -12.78 -5.44 2.95
C GLN A 54 -13.93 -5.50 1.94
N ARG A 55 -13.84 -6.47 1.03
CA ARG A 55 -14.91 -6.81 0.10
C ARG A 55 -15.77 -7.94 0.65
N PRO A 56 -17.02 -8.05 0.22
CA PRO A 56 -17.86 -9.22 0.55
C PRO A 56 -17.16 -10.53 0.16
N PRO A 57 -17.35 -11.63 0.88
CA PRO A 57 -16.77 -12.92 0.54
C PRO A 57 -17.08 -13.34 -0.91
N GLY A 58 -16.06 -13.77 -1.64
CA GLY A 58 -16.15 -14.14 -3.05
C GLY A 58 -16.26 -12.97 -4.03
N ALA A 59 -16.33 -11.73 -3.54
CA ALA A 59 -16.33 -10.56 -4.42
C ALA A 59 -14.94 -10.31 -5.00
N ALA A 60 -14.90 -9.84 -6.25
CA ALA A 60 -13.66 -9.47 -6.92
C ALA A 60 -13.17 -8.08 -6.46
N GLY A 61 -11.85 -7.91 -6.43
CA GLY A 61 -11.18 -6.62 -6.42
C GLY A 61 -10.76 -6.21 -7.83
N GLN A 62 -10.40 -4.94 -8.03
CA GLN A 62 -9.88 -4.46 -9.31
C GLN A 62 -8.48 -3.87 -9.13
N VAL A 63 -7.58 -4.20 -10.04
CA VAL A 63 -6.21 -3.67 -10.12
C VAL A 63 -5.87 -3.45 -11.59
N GLY A 64 -5.48 -2.22 -11.97
CA GLY A 64 -5.02 -1.93 -13.33
C GLY A 64 -6.00 -2.32 -14.44
N GLY A 65 -7.33 -2.26 -14.20
CA GLY A 65 -8.35 -2.68 -15.17
C GLY A 65 -8.57 -4.19 -15.24
N THR A 66 -7.95 -4.98 -14.35
CA THR A 66 -8.17 -6.43 -14.24
C THR A 66 -8.99 -6.73 -12.98
N SER A 67 -10.03 -7.52 -13.15
CA SER A 67 -10.84 -8.03 -12.03
C SER A 67 -10.20 -9.29 -11.47
N ILE A 68 -9.89 -9.29 -10.17
CA ILE A 68 -9.23 -10.41 -9.49
C ILE A 68 -10.17 -10.94 -8.41
N ARG A 69 -10.43 -12.24 -8.45
CA ARG A 69 -11.24 -12.95 -7.48
C ARG A 69 -10.42 -14.04 -6.81
N LEU A 70 -10.49 -14.12 -5.49
CA LEU A 70 -9.90 -15.20 -4.73
C LEU A 70 -10.83 -16.42 -4.76
N LEU A 71 -10.36 -17.52 -5.33
CA LEU A 71 -11.12 -18.75 -5.46
C LEU A 71 -10.99 -19.61 -4.21
N SER A 72 -9.77 -19.76 -3.71
CA SER A 72 -9.49 -20.53 -2.50
C SER A 72 -8.29 -20.01 -1.75
N LEU A 73 -8.27 -20.28 -0.45
CA LEU A 73 -7.17 -20.02 0.46
C LEU A 73 -6.97 -21.26 1.30
N THR A 74 -5.87 -21.97 1.08
CA THR A 74 -5.63 -23.28 1.71
C THR A 74 -4.27 -23.29 2.40
N ARG A 75 -4.16 -24.08 3.47
CA ARG A 75 -2.88 -24.36 4.12
C ARG A 75 -2.27 -25.61 3.57
N ALA A 76 -0.95 -25.61 3.46
CA ALA A 76 -0.19 -26.78 3.05
C ALA A 76 1.00 -26.98 3.99
N ALA A 77 1.13 -28.20 4.51
CA ALA A 77 2.30 -28.57 5.29
C ALA A 77 3.55 -28.73 4.42
N GLN A 78 3.35 -28.97 3.13
CA GLN A 78 4.42 -29.08 2.14
C GLN A 78 3.87 -28.66 0.77
N LEU A 79 4.75 -28.15 -0.09
CA LEU A 79 4.42 -27.81 -1.47
C LEU A 79 4.99 -28.85 -2.41
N ALA A 80 4.13 -29.42 -3.27
CA ALA A 80 4.58 -30.30 -4.34
C ALA A 80 5.34 -29.48 -5.38
N MET A 81 6.62 -29.82 -5.63
CA MET A 81 7.43 -29.23 -6.69
C MET A 81 7.02 -29.86 -8.02
N GLN A 82 6.37 -29.08 -8.89
CA GLN A 82 5.74 -29.66 -10.09
C GLN A 82 6.54 -29.47 -11.37
N LYS A 83 7.39 -28.45 -11.46
CA LYS A 83 7.97 -28.07 -12.77
C LYS A 83 9.19 -28.87 -13.19
N TYR A 84 9.96 -29.41 -12.25
CA TYR A 84 11.23 -30.11 -12.58
C TYR A 84 11.41 -31.45 -11.87
N GLY A 85 10.40 -31.92 -11.15
CA GLY A 85 10.52 -33.11 -10.31
C GLY A 85 11.51 -32.86 -9.18
N GLY A 86 11.07 -32.91 -7.96
CA GLY A 86 11.91 -32.71 -6.79
C GLY A 86 11.14 -33.09 -5.52
N ASP A 87 11.85 -33.13 -4.42
CA ASP A 87 11.22 -33.36 -3.14
C ASP A 87 10.26 -32.23 -2.81
N PRO A 88 9.15 -32.52 -2.11
CA PRO A 88 8.22 -31.49 -1.65
C PRO A 88 8.94 -30.44 -0.80
N GLU A 89 8.69 -29.17 -1.07
CA GLU A 89 9.27 -28.08 -0.31
C GLU A 89 8.60 -27.97 1.06
N GLN A 90 9.42 -28.01 2.11
CA GLN A 90 8.97 -27.89 3.50
C GLN A 90 9.05 -26.43 3.94
N PRO A 91 8.07 -25.93 4.72
CA PRO A 91 8.17 -24.61 5.31
C PRO A 91 9.24 -24.59 6.40
N SER A 92 9.78 -23.42 6.71
CA SER A 92 10.68 -23.23 7.83
C SER A 92 10.02 -23.65 9.15
N PRO A 93 10.74 -24.14 10.16
CA PRO A 93 10.18 -24.52 11.45
C PRO A 93 9.30 -23.41 12.07
N GLY A 94 8.09 -23.77 12.51
CA GLY A 94 7.12 -22.84 13.10
C GLY A 94 6.36 -21.98 12.08
N THR A 95 6.47 -22.32 10.80
CA THR A 95 5.72 -21.69 9.72
C THR A 95 4.90 -22.71 8.94
N VAL A 96 3.96 -22.23 8.15
CA VAL A 96 3.10 -23.02 7.27
C VAL A 96 2.95 -22.31 5.93
N TRP A 97 2.84 -23.06 4.86
CA TRP A 97 2.49 -22.54 3.56
C TRP A 97 1.00 -22.18 3.51
N VAL A 98 0.70 -20.99 2.99
CA VAL A 98 -0.66 -20.58 2.64
C VAL A 98 -0.70 -20.37 1.13
N VAL A 99 -1.54 -21.15 0.46
CA VAL A 99 -1.70 -21.12 -0.99
C VAL A 99 -3.02 -20.44 -1.32
N ALA A 100 -2.94 -19.34 -2.07
CA ALA A 100 -4.07 -18.59 -2.57
C ALA A 100 -4.21 -18.81 -4.08
N VAL A 101 -5.40 -19.24 -4.51
CA VAL A 101 -5.73 -19.42 -5.93
C VAL A 101 -6.68 -18.33 -6.37
N PHE A 102 -6.37 -17.67 -7.47
CA PHE A 102 -7.10 -16.53 -7.99
C PHE A 102 -7.56 -16.78 -9.42
N GLU A 103 -8.62 -16.11 -9.79
CA GLU A 103 -9.05 -15.91 -11.16
C GLU A 103 -8.86 -14.43 -11.53
N ALA A 104 -8.15 -14.17 -12.61
CA ALA A 104 -8.00 -12.83 -13.18
C ALA A 104 -8.82 -12.73 -14.48
N VAL A 105 -9.65 -11.70 -14.57
CA VAL A 105 -10.46 -11.40 -15.75
C VAL A 105 -10.10 -9.99 -16.21
N PRO A 106 -9.25 -9.85 -17.24
CA PRO A 106 -8.86 -8.57 -17.78
C PRO A 106 -10.03 -7.89 -18.49
N GLN A 107 -10.13 -6.57 -18.38
CA GLN A 107 -11.05 -5.79 -19.18
C GLN A 107 -10.45 -5.54 -20.57
N PRO A 108 -11.26 -5.43 -21.62
CA PRO A 108 -10.76 -5.09 -22.96
C PRO A 108 -9.95 -3.80 -22.94
N GLY A 109 -8.72 -3.86 -23.44
CA GLY A 109 -7.79 -2.73 -23.45
C GLY A 109 -7.14 -2.41 -22.10
N ALA A 110 -7.26 -3.28 -21.10
CA ALA A 110 -6.52 -3.13 -19.84
C ALA A 110 -5.01 -3.11 -20.12
N PRO A 111 -4.25 -2.21 -19.48
CA PRO A 111 -2.79 -2.22 -19.57
C PRO A 111 -2.24 -3.49 -18.92
N GLU A 112 -0.99 -3.81 -19.25
CA GLU A 112 -0.25 -4.81 -18.49
C GLU A 112 -0.28 -4.42 -17.01
N PHE A 113 -0.74 -5.34 -16.16
CA PHE A 113 -0.82 -5.04 -14.76
C PHE A 113 0.24 -5.82 -13.97
N TYR A 114 0.85 -5.11 -13.04
CA TYR A 114 1.75 -5.71 -12.06
C TYR A 114 0.95 -5.96 -10.79
N CYS A 115 0.76 -7.22 -10.49
CA CYS A 115 0.05 -7.60 -9.29
C CYS A 115 1.04 -7.76 -8.13
N THR A 116 0.86 -6.99 -7.10
CA THR A 116 1.49 -7.22 -5.81
C THR A 116 0.40 -7.66 -4.85
N LEU A 117 0.58 -8.84 -4.28
CA LEU A 117 -0.37 -9.45 -3.35
C LEU A 117 0.28 -9.59 -1.99
N ASP A 118 -0.40 -9.09 -0.98
CA ASP A 118 -0.03 -9.31 0.40
C ASP A 118 -1.14 -10.09 1.12
N LEU A 119 -0.77 -11.15 1.82
CA LEU A 119 -1.69 -11.85 2.71
C LEU A 119 -1.85 -11.01 3.97
N LEU A 120 -3.10 -10.71 4.33
CA LEU A 120 -3.43 -9.86 5.47
C LEU A 120 -3.85 -10.72 6.67
N GLY A 121 -3.20 -10.50 7.79
CA GLY A 121 -3.52 -11.10 9.07
C GLY A 121 -4.10 -10.09 10.08
N PRO A 122 -4.19 -10.48 11.35
CA PRO A 122 -4.67 -9.60 12.42
C PRO A 122 -3.74 -8.40 12.60
N ASP A 123 -4.29 -7.32 13.11
CA ASP A 123 -3.55 -6.09 13.44
C ASP A 123 -2.79 -5.48 12.26
N GLY A 124 -3.27 -5.68 11.02
CA GLY A 124 -2.65 -5.16 9.83
C GLY A 124 -1.33 -5.84 9.44
N ARG A 125 -1.02 -7.00 10.01
CA ARG A 125 0.16 -7.80 9.63
C ARG A 125 0.05 -8.27 8.20
N ARG A 126 1.19 -8.24 7.52
CA ARG A 126 1.27 -8.60 6.10
C ARG A 126 2.37 -9.61 5.83
N TRP A 127 2.09 -10.55 4.96
CA TRP A 127 3.07 -11.47 4.40
C TRP A 127 3.06 -11.32 2.88
N LYS A 128 4.22 -11.08 2.32
CA LYS A 128 4.41 -10.98 0.87
C LYS A 128 4.37 -12.37 0.24
N ALA A 129 3.94 -12.41 -1.02
CA ALA A 129 4.01 -13.64 -1.80
C ALA A 129 5.48 -14.04 -2.03
N GLU A 130 5.76 -15.32 -1.88
CA GLU A 130 7.07 -15.90 -2.16
C GLU A 130 7.29 -16.01 -3.67
N SER A 131 8.36 -15.40 -4.15
CA SER A 131 8.68 -15.36 -5.59
C SER A 131 9.52 -16.54 -6.07
N GLU A 132 10.19 -17.24 -5.14
CA GLU A 132 11.15 -18.29 -5.47
C GLU A 132 10.54 -19.70 -5.58
N VAL A 133 9.26 -19.83 -5.18
CA VAL A 133 8.60 -21.11 -5.20
C VAL A 133 8.22 -21.50 -6.64
N ASN A 134 8.86 -22.54 -7.13
CA ASN A 134 8.75 -22.97 -8.51
C ASN A 134 7.53 -23.90 -8.70
N ARG A 135 6.41 -23.34 -9.14
CA ARG A 135 5.14 -24.04 -9.32
C ARG A 135 4.62 -23.96 -10.77
N PHE A 136 3.68 -24.83 -11.11
CA PHE A 136 3.09 -24.93 -12.45
C PHE A 136 2.25 -23.72 -12.84
N ARG A 137 1.55 -23.14 -11.88
CA ARG A 137 0.72 -21.98 -12.15
C ARG A 137 1.59 -20.72 -12.06
N PRO A 138 1.52 -19.84 -13.07
CA PRO A 138 2.25 -18.61 -13.01
C PRO A 138 1.79 -17.83 -11.76
N GLY A 139 2.75 -17.24 -11.05
CA GLY A 139 2.45 -16.28 -10.02
C GLY A 139 1.84 -15.02 -10.63
N CYS A 140 1.38 -14.13 -9.76
CA CYS A 140 0.77 -12.84 -10.15
C CYS A 140 1.69 -11.93 -10.99
N ILE A 141 2.97 -12.25 -11.11
CA ILE A 141 3.98 -11.56 -11.92
C ILE A 141 4.08 -12.28 -13.28
N SER A 142 3.05 -12.24 -14.07
CA SER A 142 3.16 -12.66 -15.47
C SER A 142 3.56 -11.46 -16.32
N ARG A 143 4.77 -11.47 -16.87
CA ARG A 143 5.19 -10.58 -17.97
C ARG A 143 4.58 -10.99 -19.32
N GLU A 144 3.87 -12.09 -19.34
CA GLU A 144 3.13 -12.48 -20.52
C GLU A 144 1.90 -11.59 -20.64
N LYS A 145 1.63 -11.16 -21.88
CA LYS A 145 0.45 -10.35 -22.24
C LYS A 145 -0.75 -10.82 -21.44
N THR A 146 -1.42 -9.86 -20.84
CA THR A 146 -2.71 -10.07 -20.17
C THR A 146 -3.53 -11.02 -21.04
N PRO A 147 -3.86 -12.24 -20.58
CA PRO A 147 -4.60 -13.15 -21.42
C PRO A 147 -5.96 -12.53 -21.77
N ASP A 148 -6.37 -12.63 -23.03
CA ASP A 148 -7.71 -12.20 -23.47
C ASP A 148 -8.83 -13.03 -22.85
N ARG A 149 -8.49 -13.96 -21.97
CA ARG A 149 -9.38 -14.92 -21.31
C ARG A 149 -9.15 -14.93 -19.81
N PRO A 150 -10.16 -15.31 -19.03
CA PRO A 150 -9.96 -15.56 -17.61
C PRO A 150 -8.81 -16.56 -17.40
N ALA A 151 -7.88 -16.18 -16.53
CA ALA A 151 -6.71 -17.00 -16.21
C ALA A 151 -6.65 -17.26 -14.71
N GLU A 152 -6.36 -18.49 -14.34
CA GLU A 152 -6.07 -18.83 -12.96
C GLU A 152 -4.58 -18.68 -12.68
N PHE A 153 -4.26 -18.13 -11.53
CA PHE A 153 -2.90 -18.03 -11.02
C PHE A 153 -2.86 -18.34 -9.52
N GLU A 154 -1.67 -18.56 -9.01
CA GLU A 154 -1.44 -18.99 -7.64
C GLU A 154 -0.42 -18.06 -6.98
N SER A 155 -0.65 -17.72 -5.72
CA SER A 155 0.35 -17.07 -4.87
C SER A 155 0.53 -17.85 -3.58
N ILE A 156 1.77 -17.93 -3.14
CA ILE A 156 2.17 -18.71 -1.99
C ILE A 156 2.78 -17.79 -0.96
N PHE A 157 2.41 -18.00 0.29
CA PHE A 157 2.85 -17.19 1.41
C PHE A 157 3.41 -18.07 2.51
N LEU A 158 4.52 -17.66 3.10
CA LEU A 158 5.07 -18.31 4.29
C LEU A 158 4.58 -17.57 5.53
N VAL A 159 3.78 -18.23 6.34
CA VAL A 159 3.08 -17.60 7.48
C VAL A 159 3.47 -18.32 8.77
N PRO A 160 3.78 -17.60 9.87
CA PRO A 160 3.96 -18.24 11.16
C PRO A 160 2.69 -19.01 11.56
N GLU A 161 2.83 -20.27 11.96
CA GLU A 161 1.72 -21.19 12.22
C GLU A 161 0.64 -20.61 13.15
N ARG A 162 1.08 -19.88 14.20
CA ARG A 162 0.19 -19.21 15.16
C ARG A 162 -0.78 -18.19 14.54
N PHE A 163 -0.50 -17.69 13.34
CA PHE A 163 -1.34 -16.69 12.65
C PHE A 163 -2.13 -17.30 11.49
N ALA A 164 -1.87 -18.53 11.12
CA ALA A 164 -2.48 -19.14 9.96
C ALA A 164 -4.02 -19.25 10.05
N ASP A 165 -4.58 -19.34 11.27
CA ASP A 165 -6.04 -19.33 11.51
C ASP A 165 -6.66 -17.93 11.56
N GLN A 166 -5.83 -16.89 11.57
CA GLN A 166 -6.25 -15.52 11.79
C GLN A 166 -6.13 -14.67 10.52
N ILE A 167 -6.04 -15.32 9.36
CA ILE A 167 -5.93 -14.63 8.08
C ILE A 167 -7.25 -13.93 7.76
N VAL A 168 -7.16 -12.64 7.46
CA VAL A 168 -8.29 -11.78 7.15
C VAL A 168 -8.66 -11.86 5.66
N GLY A 169 -7.65 -12.02 4.78
CA GLY A 169 -7.83 -12.08 3.34
C GLY A 169 -6.55 -11.74 2.58
N VAL A 170 -6.67 -11.46 1.30
CA VAL A 170 -5.56 -11.03 0.44
C VAL A 170 -5.79 -9.59 0.02
N ALA A 171 -4.80 -8.75 0.28
CA ALA A 171 -4.76 -7.36 -0.12
C ALA A 171 -4.20 -7.25 -1.54
N LEU A 172 -4.94 -6.58 -2.43
CA LEU A 172 -4.54 -6.32 -3.80
C LEU A 172 -3.88 -4.95 -3.87
N MET A 173 -2.55 -4.92 -3.96
CA MET A 173 -1.79 -3.68 -4.00
C MET A 173 -1.80 -3.10 -5.40
N ASP A 174 -2.44 -1.96 -5.59
CA ASP A 174 -2.41 -1.20 -6.83
C ASP A 174 -1.51 0.04 -6.65
N PRO A 175 -0.37 0.11 -7.32
CA PRO A 175 0.53 1.25 -7.20
C PRO A 175 -0.09 2.56 -7.70
N THR A 176 -1.16 2.49 -8.50
CA THR A 176 -1.86 3.67 -9.03
C THR A 176 -2.89 4.24 -8.05
N VAL A 177 -3.34 3.45 -7.08
CA VAL A 177 -4.36 3.82 -6.07
C VAL A 177 -3.90 3.36 -4.67
N PRO A 178 -2.81 3.93 -4.14
CA PRO A 178 -2.18 3.43 -2.92
C PRO A 178 -3.01 3.65 -1.64
N ASP A 179 -3.97 4.56 -1.66
CA ASP A 179 -4.77 4.94 -0.49
C ASP A 179 -5.93 3.99 -0.18
N ARG A 180 -6.33 3.13 -1.12
CA ARG A 180 -7.45 2.20 -0.98
C ARG A 180 -7.11 0.82 -1.48
N VAL A 181 -6.71 -0.03 -0.57
CA VAL A 181 -6.30 -1.41 -0.88
C VAL A 181 -7.49 -2.35 -0.68
N PRO A 182 -8.06 -2.92 -1.74
CA PRO A 182 -9.13 -3.89 -1.61
C PRO A 182 -8.60 -5.19 -1.00
N VAL A 183 -9.31 -5.70 0.01
CA VAL A 183 -9.05 -6.99 0.64
C VAL A 183 -10.12 -7.96 0.20
N ILE A 184 -9.72 -9.03 -0.47
CA ILE A 184 -10.61 -10.07 -0.99
C ILE A 184 -10.49 -11.33 -0.15
N THR A 185 -11.60 -12.03 0.01
CA THR A 185 -11.70 -13.30 0.73
C THR A 185 -12.37 -14.34 -0.15
N PRO A 186 -12.09 -15.63 0.05
CA PRO A 186 -12.72 -16.68 -0.74
C PRO A 186 -14.24 -16.71 -0.52
N PRO A 187 -15.01 -17.31 -1.41
CA PRO A 187 -16.41 -17.57 -1.19
C PRO A 187 -16.59 -18.50 0.04
N ARG A 188 -17.71 -18.33 0.75
CA ARG A 188 -18.05 -19.18 1.90
C ARG A 188 -18.59 -20.52 1.47
#